data_0b37f08579310a91794d8f68252e4cf8
#
_entry.id   0b37f08579310a91794d8f68252e4cf8
#
_cell.length_a   1.000
_cell.length_b   1.000
_cell.length_c   1.000
_cell.angle_alpha   90.00
_cell.angle_beta   90.00
_cell.angle_gamma   90.00
#
_symmetry.space_group_name_H-M   'P 1'
#
loop_
_entity.id
_entity.type
_entity.pdbx_description
1 polymer ?
#
loop_
_entity_poly.entity_id
_entity_poly.type
_entity_poly.pdbx_seq_one_letter_code
_entity_poly.pdbx_strand_id
1 'polypeptide(L)'
;RIANAFIEQSEFDLAIATYEKGEKLMKGQFHFTYNLADLYRRKGETLTMLKYYVDGLEDGSINSMSLQNVLAAYLEPDKHKDLRALLYEKLESKPDFIPIIEILQWTFIQSKDFLNALRQAKALDKRTGENGSRVMYIANIAANEGDYKTAIDGYGYIKNLGQSGGYYLEAYR
;
A
#
# COMPACT_ATOMS: atom_id res chain seq x y z
N ARG A 1 0.04 -24.32 -15.72
CA ARG A 1 -0.17 -24.65 -17.15
C ARG A 1 -1.65 -24.64 -17.54
N ILE A 2 -2.54 -25.34 -16.82
CA ILE A 2 -3.98 -25.43 -17.17
C ILE A 2 -4.64 -24.05 -17.14
N ALA A 3 -4.47 -23.26 -16.07
CA ALA A 3 -5.03 -21.93 -15.96
C ALA A 3 -4.58 -21.02 -17.12
N ASN A 4 -3.32 -21.11 -17.55
CA ASN A 4 -2.81 -20.28 -18.66
C ASN A 4 -3.51 -20.60 -20.00
N ALA A 5 -3.86 -21.86 -20.25
CA ALA A 5 -4.62 -22.23 -21.45
C ALA A 5 -6.03 -21.57 -21.46
N PHE A 6 -6.67 -21.45 -20.29
CA PHE A 6 -7.93 -20.72 -20.18
C PHE A 6 -7.74 -19.20 -20.36
N ILE A 7 -6.65 -18.65 -19.84
CA ILE A 7 -6.33 -17.22 -20.01
C ILE A 7 -6.12 -16.87 -21.50
N GLU A 8 -5.41 -17.72 -22.23
CA GLU A 8 -5.17 -17.52 -23.67
C GLU A 8 -6.46 -17.53 -24.49
N GLN A 9 -7.49 -18.25 -24.01
CA GLN A 9 -8.83 -18.30 -24.62
C GLN A 9 -9.79 -17.25 -24.04
N SER A 10 -9.31 -16.36 -23.15
CA SER A 10 -10.12 -15.37 -22.42
C SER A 10 -11.22 -15.99 -21.52
N GLU A 11 -11.08 -17.26 -21.17
CA GLU A 11 -11.97 -17.99 -20.26
C GLU A 11 -11.55 -17.72 -18.79
N PHE A 12 -11.73 -16.47 -18.36
CA PHE A 12 -11.19 -16.00 -17.08
C PHE A 12 -11.82 -16.72 -15.87
N ASP A 13 -13.10 -17.06 -15.92
CA ASP A 13 -13.79 -17.78 -14.83
C ASP A 13 -13.22 -19.18 -14.64
N LEU A 14 -12.89 -19.89 -15.72
CA LEU A 14 -12.26 -21.21 -15.65
C LEU A 14 -10.81 -21.09 -15.14
N ALA A 15 -10.10 -20.04 -15.52
CA ALA A 15 -8.76 -19.78 -15.00
C ALA A 15 -8.79 -19.50 -13.49
N ILE A 16 -9.72 -18.66 -13.00
CA ILE A 16 -9.94 -18.38 -11.59
C ILE A 16 -10.23 -19.66 -10.82
N ALA A 17 -11.24 -20.42 -11.25
CA ALA A 17 -11.61 -21.71 -10.61
C ALA A 17 -10.41 -22.68 -10.55
N THR A 18 -9.54 -22.67 -11.58
CA THR A 18 -8.34 -23.50 -11.62
C THR A 18 -7.32 -23.08 -10.57
N TYR A 19 -7.07 -21.76 -10.39
CA TYR A 19 -6.15 -21.26 -9.37
C TYR A 19 -6.70 -21.48 -7.95
N GLU A 20 -7.98 -21.19 -7.70
CA GLU A 20 -8.62 -21.43 -6.40
C GLU A 20 -8.60 -22.92 -6.01
N LYS A 21 -8.84 -23.80 -6.99
CA LYS A 21 -8.71 -25.25 -6.76
C LYS A 21 -7.26 -25.64 -6.45
N GLY A 22 -6.30 -25.01 -7.13
CA GLY A 22 -4.87 -25.18 -6.86
C GLY A 22 -4.51 -24.82 -5.42
N GLU A 23 -4.94 -23.65 -4.94
CA GLU A 23 -4.71 -23.20 -3.55
C GLU A 23 -5.30 -24.18 -2.53
N LYS A 24 -6.54 -24.65 -2.76
CA LYS A 24 -7.18 -25.64 -1.88
C LYS A 24 -6.41 -26.95 -1.84
N LEU A 25 -5.93 -27.45 -2.99
CA LEU A 25 -5.14 -28.69 -3.07
C LEU A 25 -3.78 -28.54 -2.37
N MET A 26 -3.18 -27.36 -2.43
CA MET A 26 -1.91 -27.03 -1.78
C MET A 26 -2.08 -26.70 -0.28
N LYS A 27 -3.30 -26.78 0.27
CA LYS A 27 -3.64 -26.55 1.68
C LYS A 27 -3.08 -25.22 2.23
N GLY A 28 -3.11 -24.16 1.45
CA GLY A 28 -2.63 -22.84 1.83
C GLY A 28 -1.09 -22.70 1.87
N GLN A 29 -0.34 -23.68 1.38
CA GLN A 29 1.12 -23.58 1.27
C GLN A 29 1.57 -22.71 0.10
N PHE A 30 0.67 -22.40 -0.81
CA PHE A 30 0.93 -21.58 -1.98
C PHE A 30 -0.28 -20.73 -2.33
N HIS A 31 -0.05 -19.45 -2.58
CA HIS A 31 -1.08 -18.47 -2.93
C HIS A 31 -0.86 -17.96 -4.35
N PHE A 32 -1.95 -17.86 -5.12
CA PHE A 32 -1.93 -17.30 -6.47
C PHE A 32 -2.43 -15.86 -6.50
N THR A 33 -2.11 -15.08 -5.46
CA THR A 33 -2.58 -13.70 -5.24
C THR A 33 -2.45 -12.83 -6.50
N TYR A 34 -1.27 -12.78 -7.12
CA TYR A 34 -1.07 -11.99 -8.34
C TYR A 34 -1.91 -12.49 -9.52
N ASN A 35 -1.98 -13.79 -9.70
CA ASN A 35 -2.72 -14.39 -10.81
C ASN A 35 -4.21 -14.13 -10.68
N LEU A 36 -4.77 -14.34 -9.50
CA LEU A 36 -6.19 -14.12 -9.21
C LEU A 36 -6.53 -12.63 -9.31
N ALA A 37 -5.74 -11.76 -8.68
CA ALA A 37 -5.95 -10.32 -8.77
C ALA A 37 -5.87 -9.80 -10.23
N ASP A 38 -4.92 -10.27 -11.05
CA ASP A 38 -4.83 -9.87 -12.47
C ASP A 38 -6.04 -10.35 -13.27
N LEU A 39 -6.55 -11.55 -13.00
CA LEU A 39 -7.76 -12.06 -13.67
C LEU A 39 -8.99 -11.21 -13.32
N TYR A 40 -9.17 -10.83 -12.05
CA TYR A 40 -10.26 -9.93 -11.64
C TYR A 40 -10.09 -8.53 -12.22
N ARG A 41 -8.85 -8.03 -12.35
CA ARG A 41 -8.55 -6.79 -13.08
C ARG A 41 -9.02 -6.87 -14.53
N ARG A 42 -8.69 -7.95 -15.24
CA ARG A 42 -9.10 -8.18 -16.66
C ARG A 42 -10.61 -8.29 -16.81
N LYS A 43 -11.30 -8.78 -15.80
CA LYS A 43 -12.78 -8.82 -15.75
C LYS A 43 -13.40 -7.45 -15.41
N GLY A 44 -12.60 -6.43 -15.06
CA GLY A 44 -13.10 -5.14 -14.60
C GLY A 44 -13.62 -5.15 -13.15
N GLU A 45 -13.37 -6.21 -12.40
CA GLU A 45 -13.80 -6.37 -11.02
C GLU A 45 -12.77 -5.78 -10.04
N THR A 46 -12.57 -4.46 -10.11
CA THR A 46 -11.53 -3.74 -9.37
C THR A 46 -11.60 -3.98 -7.86
N LEU A 47 -12.78 -4.00 -7.26
CA LEU A 47 -12.91 -4.21 -5.81
C LEU A 47 -12.44 -5.61 -5.39
N THR A 48 -12.77 -6.63 -6.17
CA THR A 48 -12.31 -8.01 -5.92
C THR A 48 -10.79 -8.12 -6.08
N MET A 49 -10.24 -7.50 -7.11
CA MET A 49 -8.78 -7.39 -7.30
C MET A 49 -8.10 -6.78 -6.06
N LEU A 50 -8.61 -5.66 -5.55
CA LEU A 50 -8.06 -4.99 -4.37
C LEU A 50 -8.13 -5.87 -3.12
N LYS A 51 -9.23 -6.62 -2.92
CA LYS A 51 -9.36 -7.55 -1.80
C LYS A 51 -8.27 -8.62 -1.84
N TYR A 52 -8.04 -9.25 -2.99
CA TYR A 52 -6.96 -10.24 -3.13
C TYR A 52 -5.59 -9.65 -2.77
N TYR A 53 -5.29 -8.43 -3.20
CA TYR A 53 -4.02 -7.78 -2.86
C TYR A 53 -3.91 -7.44 -1.37
N VAL A 54 -4.98 -6.95 -0.76
CA VAL A 54 -4.98 -6.61 0.68
C VAL A 54 -4.86 -7.88 1.53
N ASP A 55 -5.57 -8.95 1.17
CA ASP A 55 -5.45 -10.26 1.82
C ASP A 55 -4.03 -10.84 1.63
N GLY A 56 -3.43 -10.65 0.46
CA GLY A 56 -2.06 -11.07 0.17
C GLY A 56 -0.98 -10.35 0.98
N LEU A 57 -1.23 -9.12 1.45
CA LEU A 57 -0.35 -8.47 2.44
C LEU A 57 -0.43 -9.20 3.80
N GLU A 58 -1.61 -9.68 4.18
CA GLU A 58 -1.80 -10.35 5.47
C GLU A 58 -1.19 -11.75 5.51
N ASP A 59 -1.30 -12.51 4.44
CA ASP A 59 -0.73 -13.86 4.33
C ASP A 59 0.74 -13.88 3.88
N GLY A 60 1.29 -12.71 3.53
CA GLY A 60 2.68 -12.54 3.11
C GLY A 60 2.96 -12.96 1.66
N SER A 61 1.93 -13.26 0.86
CA SER A 61 2.10 -13.61 -0.56
C SER A 61 2.48 -12.39 -1.43
N ILE A 62 2.25 -11.18 -0.92
CA ILE A 62 2.73 -9.92 -1.51
C ILE A 62 3.31 -9.01 -0.42
N ASN A 63 4.34 -8.23 -0.74
CA ASN A 63 4.85 -7.18 0.14
C ASN A 63 4.38 -5.78 -0.30
N SER A 64 4.50 -4.79 0.60
CA SER A 64 4.03 -3.42 0.37
C SER A 64 4.62 -2.79 -0.90
N MET A 65 5.92 -2.96 -1.14
CA MET A 65 6.59 -2.37 -2.31
C MET A 65 6.07 -2.96 -3.62
N SER A 66 5.94 -4.28 -3.69
CA SER A 66 5.40 -4.97 -4.87
C SER A 66 3.95 -4.56 -5.13
N LEU A 67 3.16 -4.42 -4.07
CA LEU A 67 1.78 -3.95 -4.21
C LEU A 67 1.72 -2.49 -4.68
N GLN A 68 2.54 -1.59 -4.14
CA GLN A 68 2.61 -0.20 -4.60
C GLN A 68 2.92 -0.11 -6.11
N ASN A 69 3.86 -0.92 -6.60
CA ASN A 69 4.20 -0.95 -8.03
C ASN A 69 3.02 -1.40 -8.90
N VAL A 70 2.29 -2.42 -8.48
CA VAL A 70 1.10 -2.90 -9.18
C VAL A 70 -0.02 -1.85 -9.17
N LEU A 71 -0.29 -1.27 -8.01
CA LEU A 71 -1.33 -0.24 -7.86
C LEU A 71 -0.99 1.02 -8.67
N ALA A 72 0.28 1.43 -8.68
CA ALA A 72 0.72 2.56 -9.50
C ALA A 72 0.53 2.32 -11.01
N ALA A 73 0.65 1.07 -11.45
CA ALA A 73 0.49 0.71 -12.86
C ALA A 73 -0.98 0.56 -13.29
N TYR A 74 -1.86 0.16 -12.40
CA TYR A 74 -3.20 -0.32 -12.78
C TYR A 74 -4.37 0.30 -12.01
N LEU A 75 -4.15 0.96 -10.86
CA LEU A 75 -5.25 1.53 -10.09
C LEU A 75 -5.57 2.96 -10.55
N GLU A 76 -6.78 3.15 -11.02
CA GLU A 76 -7.27 4.47 -11.39
C GLU A 76 -7.41 5.39 -10.17
N PRO A 77 -7.15 6.71 -10.32
CA PRO A 77 -7.15 7.66 -9.19
C PRO A 77 -8.45 7.70 -8.39
N ASP A 78 -9.60 7.52 -9.04
CA ASP A 78 -10.92 7.50 -8.39
C ASP A 78 -11.13 6.27 -7.49
N LYS A 79 -10.36 5.19 -7.71
CA LYS A 79 -10.40 3.94 -6.93
C LYS A 79 -9.55 3.95 -5.67
N HIS A 80 -8.71 4.98 -5.46
CA HIS A 80 -7.92 5.08 -4.23
C HIS A 80 -8.80 5.15 -2.96
N LYS A 81 -10.00 5.73 -3.06
CA LYS A 81 -10.94 5.75 -1.92
C LYS A 81 -11.45 4.36 -1.56
N ASP A 82 -11.71 3.52 -2.56
CA ASP A 82 -12.19 2.14 -2.36
C ASP A 82 -11.08 1.29 -1.70
N LEU A 83 -9.83 1.47 -2.15
CA LEU A 83 -8.67 0.85 -1.52
C LEU A 83 -8.52 1.31 -0.06
N ARG A 84 -8.60 2.63 0.22
CA ARG A 84 -8.51 3.13 1.60
C ARG A 84 -9.59 2.54 2.51
N ALA A 85 -10.82 2.37 2.01
CA ALA A 85 -11.90 1.75 2.79
C ALA A 85 -11.54 0.32 3.22
N LEU A 86 -11.00 -0.49 2.29
CA LEU A 86 -10.53 -1.85 2.60
C LEU A 86 -9.38 -1.85 3.61
N LEU A 87 -8.42 -0.92 3.45
CA LEU A 87 -7.28 -0.81 4.36
C LEU A 87 -7.73 -0.42 5.79
N TYR A 88 -8.68 0.50 5.92
CA TYR A 88 -9.24 0.87 7.21
C TYR A 88 -9.99 -0.29 7.86
N GLU A 89 -10.81 -1.03 7.10
CA GLU A 89 -11.48 -2.23 7.60
C GLU A 89 -10.48 -3.23 8.20
N LYS A 90 -9.35 -3.44 7.53
CA LYS A 90 -8.28 -4.31 8.04
C LYS A 90 -7.63 -3.76 9.31
N LEU A 91 -7.41 -2.45 9.38
CA LEU A 91 -6.81 -1.81 10.56
C LEU A 91 -7.73 -1.84 11.78
N GLU A 92 -9.05 -2.00 11.64
CA GLU A 92 -9.96 -2.23 12.78
C GLU A 92 -9.60 -3.51 13.52
N SER A 93 -9.22 -4.57 12.80
CA SER A 93 -8.83 -5.84 13.40
C SER A 93 -7.33 -5.94 13.74
N LYS A 94 -6.48 -5.23 13.00
CA LYS A 94 -5.01 -5.24 13.13
C LYS A 94 -4.44 -3.82 13.09
N PRO A 95 -4.61 -3.01 14.16
CA PRO A 95 -4.26 -1.57 14.14
C PRO A 95 -2.79 -1.27 13.86
N ASP A 96 -1.90 -2.21 14.18
CA ASP A 96 -0.44 -2.04 14.11
C ASP A 96 0.19 -2.81 12.93
N PHE A 97 -0.61 -3.27 11.97
CA PHE A 97 -0.08 -4.02 10.84
C PHE A 97 0.59 -3.08 9.83
N ILE A 98 1.90 -2.96 9.93
CA ILE A 98 2.74 -2.01 9.19
C ILE A 98 2.50 -2.05 7.66
N PRO A 99 2.44 -3.22 6.99
CA PRO A 99 2.22 -3.24 5.53
C PRO A 99 0.94 -2.54 5.09
N ILE A 100 -0.15 -2.65 5.84
CA ILE A 100 -1.40 -1.95 5.55
C ILE A 100 -1.24 -0.44 5.72
N ILE A 101 -0.55 0.00 6.79
CA ILE A 101 -0.30 1.43 7.05
C ILE A 101 0.58 2.03 5.95
N GLU A 102 1.56 1.30 5.44
CA GLU A 102 2.41 1.73 4.33
C GLU A 102 1.62 1.93 3.03
N ILE A 103 0.71 1.01 2.69
CA ILE A 103 -0.17 1.18 1.53
C ILE A 103 -1.13 2.35 1.73
N LEU A 104 -1.70 2.50 2.92
CA LEU A 104 -2.58 3.63 3.24
C LEU A 104 -1.84 4.97 3.06
N GLN A 105 -0.64 5.10 3.59
CA GLN A 105 0.22 6.26 3.41
C GLN A 105 0.49 6.54 1.94
N TRP A 106 0.84 5.49 1.17
CA TRP A 106 1.06 5.59 -0.26
C TRP A 106 -0.18 6.13 -0.99
N THR A 107 -1.40 5.66 -0.65
CA THR A 107 -2.62 6.18 -1.29
C THR A 107 -2.84 7.67 -1.06
N PHE A 108 -2.46 8.19 0.11
CA PHE A 108 -2.55 9.62 0.41
C PHE A 108 -1.53 10.43 -0.42
N ILE A 109 -0.30 9.90 -0.58
CA ILE A 109 0.72 10.54 -1.45
C ILE A 109 0.21 10.61 -2.89
N GLN A 110 -0.32 9.50 -3.44
CA GLN A 110 -0.86 9.47 -4.81
C GLN A 110 -2.02 10.45 -5.02
N SER A 111 -2.81 10.68 -3.97
CA SER A 111 -3.92 11.66 -4.00
C SER A 111 -3.48 13.09 -3.65
N LYS A 112 -2.18 13.35 -3.48
CA LYS A 112 -1.59 14.63 -3.02
C LYS A 112 -2.16 15.11 -1.67
N ASP A 113 -2.67 14.21 -0.86
CA ASP A 113 -3.13 14.48 0.52
C ASP A 113 -1.96 14.32 1.49
N PHE A 114 -0.99 15.22 1.39
CA PHE A 114 0.26 15.13 2.14
C PHE A 114 0.04 15.28 3.64
N LEU A 115 -1.00 16.01 4.06
CA LEU A 115 -1.32 16.15 5.49
C LEU A 115 -1.67 14.80 6.11
N ASN A 116 -2.53 14.00 5.47
CA ASN A 116 -2.88 12.67 5.97
C ASN A 116 -1.71 11.69 5.82
N ALA A 117 -0.94 11.77 4.72
CA ALA A 117 0.30 11.00 4.58
C ALA A 117 1.28 11.28 5.73
N LEU A 118 1.47 12.56 6.10
CA LEU A 118 2.35 12.98 7.20
C LEU A 118 1.84 12.47 8.57
N ARG A 119 0.53 12.49 8.80
CA ARG A 119 -0.07 11.95 10.03
C ARG A 119 0.24 10.46 10.20
N GLN A 120 0.09 9.67 9.13
CA GLN A 120 0.46 8.25 9.12
C GLN A 120 1.95 8.06 9.37
N ALA A 121 2.81 8.85 8.71
CA ALA A 121 4.26 8.80 8.89
C ALA A 121 4.67 9.07 10.35
N LYS A 122 4.13 10.12 10.98
CA LYS A 122 4.40 10.44 12.39
C LYS A 122 3.92 9.34 13.35
N ALA A 123 2.74 8.74 13.07
CA ALA A 123 2.23 7.66 13.89
C ALA A 123 3.12 6.41 13.77
N LEU A 124 3.60 6.11 12.58
CA LEU A 124 4.46 4.97 12.33
C LEU A 124 5.84 5.17 12.95
N ASP A 125 6.45 6.37 12.78
CA ASP A 125 7.75 6.71 13.36
C ASP A 125 7.78 6.54 14.89
N LYS A 126 6.71 6.96 15.57
CA LYS A 126 6.57 6.76 17.03
C LYS A 126 6.51 5.30 17.45
N ARG A 127 6.02 4.41 16.57
CA ARG A 127 5.89 2.97 16.85
C ARG A 127 7.15 2.20 16.51
N THR A 128 7.81 2.55 15.40
CA THR A 128 8.94 1.81 14.84
C THR A 128 10.30 2.39 15.20
N GLY A 129 10.34 3.65 15.66
CA GLY A 129 11.59 4.32 16.00
C GLY A 129 12.47 4.63 14.78
N GLU A 130 11.87 5.01 13.65
CA GLU A 130 12.58 5.31 12.39
C GLU A 130 13.34 6.65 12.42
N ASN A 131 13.33 7.34 13.57
CA ASN A 131 14.05 8.61 13.77
C ASN A 131 13.73 9.70 12.73
N GLY A 132 12.47 9.74 12.28
CA GLY A 132 11.98 10.77 11.38
C GLY A 132 12.22 10.53 9.89
N SER A 133 12.82 9.41 9.48
CA SER A 133 13.15 9.16 8.07
C SER A 133 11.94 9.25 7.14
N ARG A 134 10.86 8.59 7.51
CA ARG A 134 9.60 8.59 6.75
C ARG A 134 8.91 9.95 6.77
N VAL A 135 8.97 10.64 7.91
CA VAL A 135 8.44 12.01 8.06
C VAL A 135 9.19 12.98 7.16
N MET A 136 10.54 12.90 7.12
CA MET A 136 11.38 13.69 6.23
C MET A 136 11.03 13.49 4.75
N TYR A 137 10.86 12.23 4.35
CA TYR A 137 10.46 11.88 2.99
C TYR A 137 9.15 12.57 2.58
N ILE A 138 8.11 12.50 3.43
CA ILE A 138 6.82 13.16 3.15
C ILE A 138 6.93 14.68 3.16
N ALA A 139 7.69 15.26 4.10
CA ALA A 139 7.90 16.69 4.15
C ALA A 139 8.57 17.23 2.87
N ASN A 140 9.58 16.52 2.37
CA ASN A 140 10.27 16.87 1.12
C ASN A 140 9.33 16.78 -0.09
N ILE A 141 8.51 15.75 -0.20
CA ILE A 141 7.51 15.65 -1.28
C ILE A 141 6.51 16.81 -1.18
N ALA A 142 5.97 17.08 0.00
CA ALA A 142 5.02 18.17 0.22
C ALA A 142 5.62 19.52 -0.19
N ALA A 143 6.88 19.78 0.17
CA ALA A 143 7.61 21.00 -0.22
C ALA A 143 7.74 21.11 -1.75
N ASN A 144 8.14 20.04 -2.42
CA ASN A 144 8.31 20.00 -3.87
C ASN A 144 6.98 20.20 -4.63
N GLU A 145 5.87 19.75 -4.04
CA GLU A 145 4.52 19.91 -4.58
C GLU A 145 3.85 21.23 -4.16
N GLY A 146 4.54 22.08 -3.38
CA GLY A 146 4.06 23.40 -2.96
C GLY A 146 3.17 23.39 -1.71
N ASP A 147 2.97 22.26 -1.05
CA ASP A 147 2.29 22.18 0.25
C ASP A 147 3.26 22.52 1.39
N TYR A 148 3.67 23.78 1.43
CA TYR A 148 4.64 24.26 2.42
C TYR A 148 4.14 24.14 3.85
N LYS A 149 2.83 24.20 4.09
CA LYS A 149 2.26 24.06 5.44
C LYS A 149 2.53 22.66 5.98
N THR A 150 2.27 21.63 5.20
CA THR A 150 2.55 20.24 5.58
C THR A 150 4.04 19.97 5.68
N ALA A 151 4.85 20.55 4.78
CA ALA A 151 6.30 20.44 4.84
C ALA A 151 6.88 21.01 6.15
N ILE A 152 6.46 22.23 6.52
CA ILE A 152 6.89 22.88 7.77
C ILE A 152 6.49 22.04 9.00
N ASP A 153 5.30 21.48 9.02
CA ASP A 153 4.86 20.59 10.11
C ASP A 153 5.71 19.30 10.19
N GLY A 154 6.12 18.75 9.05
CA GLY A 154 7.03 17.60 8.99
C GLY A 154 8.43 17.94 9.50
N TYR A 155 9.03 19.01 9.01
CA TYR A 155 10.36 19.48 9.46
C TYR A 155 10.33 19.85 10.96
N GLY A 156 9.24 20.49 11.44
CA GLY A 156 9.05 20.78 12.84
C GLY A 156 9.07 19.53 13.72
N TYR A 157 8.43 18.45 13.28
CA TYR A 157 8.48 17.16 13.97
C TYR A 157 9.93 16.65 14.09
N ILE A 158 10.70 16.68 13.00
CA ILE A 158 12.09 16.22 12.97
C ILE A 158 12.99 17.05 13.90
N LYS A 159 12.82 18.37 13.89
CA LYS A 159 13.53 19.26 14.82
C LYS A 159 13.26 18.89 16.28
N ASN A 160 12.02 18.53 16.61
CA ASN A 160 11.63 18.13 17.97
C ASN A 160 12.16 16.75 18.38
N LEU A 161 12.56 15.87 17.45
CA LEU A 161 13.31 14.66 17.76
C LEU A 161 14.73 14.94 18.26
N GLY A 162 15.27 16.14 18.01
CA GLY A 162 16.56 16.61 18.47
C GLY A 162 17.73 16.12 17.61
N GLN A 163 18.95 16.53 18.03
CA GLN A 163 20.19 16.28 17.27
C GLN A 163 20.56 14.80 17.14
N SER A 164 19.98 13.92 17.95
CA SER A 164 20.14 12.47 17.82
C SER A 164 19.39 11.89 16.60
N GLY A 165 18.44 12.63 16.04
CA GLY A 165 17.77 12.28 14.79
C GLY A 165 18.68 12.55 13.59
N GLY A 166 18.93 11.55 12.73
CA GLY A 166 19.84 11.65 11.59
C GLY A 166 19.52 12.77 10.59
N TYR A 167 18.30 13.31 10.61
CA TYR A 167 17.80 14.34 9.69
C TYR A 167 17.69 15.74 10.29
N TYR A 168 18.18 15.94 11.53
CA TYR A 168 18.04 17.21 12.26
C TYR A 168 18.61 18.40 11.49
N LEU A 169 19.84 18.30 10.98
CA LEU A 169 20.49 19.37 10.24
C LEU A 169 19.82 19.63 8.87
N GLU A 170 19.30 18.61 8.24
CA GLU A 170 18.61 18.71 6.96
C GLU A 170 17.26 19.45 7.10
N ALA A 171 16.57 19.26 8.21
CA ALA A 171 15.30 19.94 8.51
C ALA A 171 15.45 21.46 8.80
N TYR A 172 16.68 21.98 8.90
CA TYR A 172 16.96 23.40 9.06
C TYR A 172 17.34 24.11 7.75
N ARG A 173 17.58 23.40 6.68
CA ARG A 173 17.88 23.96 5.35
C ARG A 173 16.60 24.24 4.56
#